data_80b6530dd33e5d36799704c34fd7e932
#
_entry.id   80b6530dd33e5d36799704c34fd7e932
#
_cell.length_a   1.000
_cell.length_b   1.000
_cell.length_c   1.000
_cell.angle_alpha   90.00
_cell.angle_beta   90.00
_cell.angle_gamma   90.00
#
_symmetry.space_group_name_H-M   'P 1'
#
loop_
_entity.id
_entity.type
_entity.pdbx_description
1 polymer ?
#
loop_
_entity_poly.entity_id
_entity_poly.type
_entity_poly.pdbx_seq_one_letter_code
_entity_poly.pdbx_strand_id
1 'polypeptide(L)'
;GSGTDFDIVTIKDTPSYATLVEKNVLDSLDSYIEKDGVDLAKFNGVTDQILVNDSLYMLPFRSDIWVIFYNKDVFDAKGLDYPSNDMTFEEYDALARAIADDSFGSEVYGSHYHTWNSAVQLFGILDGKHSVLDKNYDFMIPYYNMVLAQEDDGICMKYPDIKTEGLHYSAAFTSGNIAMMNMG
;
A
#
# COMPACT_ATOMS: atom_id res chain seq x y z
N GLY A 1 1.61 -7.64 -31.35
CA GLY A 1 0.17 -7.72 -31.11
C GLY A 1 -0.52 -8.52 -32.19
N SER A 2 -1.49 -9.30 -31.83
CA SER A 2 -2.22 -10.23 -32.72
C SER A 2 -3.30 -9.58 -33.59
N GLY A 3 -3.29 -8.25 -33.77
CA GLY A 3 -4.22 -7.55 -34.69
C GLY A 3 -5.71 -7.72 -34.37
N THR A 4 -6.05 -7.96 -33.12
CA THR A 4 -7.44 -7.88 -32.66
C THR A 4 -7.72 -6.44 -32.21
N ASP A 5 -8.68 -5.80 -32.82
CA ASP A 5 -9.14 -4.48 -32.43
C ASP A 5 -9.90 -4.60 -31.10
N PHE A 6 -9.43 -3.87 -30.10
CA PHE A 6 -10.13 -3.73 -28.82
C PHE A 6 -10.65 -2.30 -28.72
N ASP A 7 -11.92 -2.14 -28.42
CA ASP A 7 -12.53 -0.83 -28.22
C ASP A 7 -12.22 -0.27 -26.83
N ILE A 8 -12.12 -1.16 -25.80
CA ILE A 8 -11.87 -0.80 -24.42
C ILE A 8 -10.88 -1.78 -23.79
N VAL A 9 -9.93 -1.28 -23.00
CA VAL A 9 -8.97 -2.09 -22.26
C VAL A 9 -8.97 -1.69 -20.78
N THR A 10 -8.77 -2.66 -19.90
CA THR A 10 -8.53 -2.40 -18.49
C THR A 10 -7.03 -2.23 -18.26
N ILE A 11 -6.64 -1.10 -17.69
CA ILE A 11 -5.24 -0.76 -17.39
C ILE A 11 -5.01 -0.99 -15.90
N LYS A 12 -3.97 -1.77 -15.57
CA LYS A 12 -3.70 -2.21 -14.21
C LYS A 12 -3.15 -1.09 -13.30
N ASP A 13 -2.27 -0.27 -13.85
CA ASP A 13 -1.47 0.67 -13.07
C ASP A 13 -1.07 1.91 -13.89
N THR A 14 -0.69 2.97 -13.20
CA THR A 14 -0.29 4.25 -13.81
C THR A 14 0.94 4.14 -14.74
N PRO A 15 2.00 3.37 -14.44
CA PRO A 15 3.11 3.17 -15.38
C PRO A 15 2.70 2.54 -16.71
N SER A 16 1.82 1.56 -16.68
CA SER A 16 1.26 0.96 -17.90
C SER A 16 0.42 1.96 -18.68
N TYR A 17 -0.37 2.77 -17.99
CA TYR A 17 -1.14 3.84 -18.60
C TYR A 17 -0.24 4.86 -19.31
N ALA A 18 0.77 5.40 -18.62
CA ALA A 18 1.72 6.34 -19.20
C ALA A 18 2.39 5.78 -20.47
N THR A 19 2.80 4.51 -20.43
CA THR A 19 3.41 3.82 -21.57
C THR A 19 2.45 3.73 -22.77
N LEU A 20 1.17 3.46 -22.54
CA LEU A 20 0.18 3.38 -23.62
C LEU A 20 -0.11 4.74 -24.23
N VAL A 21 -0.15 5.81 -23.43
CA VAL A 21 -0.31 7.18 -23.90
C VAL A 21 0.91 7.59 -24.75
N GLU A 22 2.14 7.36 -24.26
CA GLU A 22 3.37 7.67 -25.01
C GLU A 22 3.44 6.95 -26.36
N LYS A 23 2.90 5.74 -26.46
CA LYS A 23 2.82 4.97 -27.70
C LYS A 23 1.69 5.40 -28.63
N ASN A 24 0.87 6.36 -28.24
CA ASN A 24 -0.29 6.83 -28.98
C ASN A 24 -1.26 5.68 -29.37
N VAL A 25 -1.52 4.76 -28.46
CA VAL A 25 -2.46 3.64 -28.68
C VAL A 25 -3.78 3.81 -27.92
N LEU A 26 -3.94 4.93 -27.22
CA LEU A 26 -5.17 5.35 -26.55
C LEU A 26 -5.66 6.65 -27.17
N ASP A 27 -6.97 6.74 -27.40
CA ASP A 27 -7.61 8.00 -27.80
C ASP A 27 -7.93 8.85 -26.56
N SER A 28 -7.88 10.20 -26.73
CA SER A 28 -8.36 11.10 -25.68
C SER A 28 -9.86 10.89 -25.45
N LEU A 29 -10.25 10.86 -24.18
CA LEU A 29 -11.64 10.77 -23.77
C LEU A 29 -12.36 12.11 -23.65
N ASP A 30 -11.65 13.25 -23.78
CA ASP A 30 -12.19 14.58 -23.51
C ASP A 30 -13.45 14.89 -24.29
N SER A 31 -13.47 14.59 -25.59
CA SER A 31 -14.66 14.81 -26.44
C SER A 31 -15.84 13.92 -26.06
N TYR A 32 -15.59 12.72 -25.59
CA TYR A 32 -16.65 11.80 -25.12
C TYR A 32 -17.19 12.24 -23.76
N ILE A 33 -16.30 12.69 -22.86
CA ILE A 33 -16.65 13.22 -21.54
C ILE A 33 -17.56 14.42 -21.68
N GLU A 34 -17.20 15.37 -22.57
CA GLU A 34 -17.99 16.56 -22.85
C GLU A 34 -19.36 16.19 -23.46
N LYS A 35 -19.34 15.38 -24.51
CA LYS A 35 -20.55 14.95 -25.23
C LYS A 35 -21.56 14.25 -24.33
N ASP A 36 -21.09 13.36 -23.48
CA ASP A 36 -21.95 12.52 -22.63
C ASP A 36 -22.22 13.15 -21.26
N GLY A 37 -21.63 14.33 -20.97
CA GLY A 37 -21.81 15.06 -19.73
C GLY A 37 -21.30 14.30 -18.50
N VAL A 38 -20.15 13.61 -18.63
CA VAL A 38 -19.56 12.84 -17.54
C VAL A 38 -19.09 13.79 -16.42
N ASP A 39 -19.67 13.63 -15.24
CA ASP A 39 -19.32 14.44 -14.05
C ASP A 39 -18.02 13.94 -13.43
N LEU A 40 -16.91 14.59 -13.74
CA LEU A 40 -15.58 14.24 -13.24
C LEU A 40 -15.42 14.49 -11.73
N ALA A 41 -16.26 15.35 -11.12
CA ALA A 41 -16.21 15.57 -9.68
C ALA A 41 -16.54 14.29 -8.86
N LYS A 42 -17.26 13.35 -9.45
CA LYS A 42 -17.57 12.05 -8.84
C LYS A 42 -16.33 11.16 -8.63
N PHE A 43 -15.23 11.45 -9.27
CA PHE A 43 -13.97 10.72 -9.12
C PHE A 43 -13.06 11.30 -8.02
N ASN A 44 -13.56 12.27 -7.22
CA ASN A 44 -12.86 12.83 -6.05
C ASN A 44 -11.40 13.27 -6.33
N GLY A 45 -11.15 13.91 -7.46
CA GLY A 45 -9.82 14.40 -7.85
C GLY A 45 -8.85 13.34 -8.39
N VAL A 46 -9.25 12.07 -8.47
CA VAL A 46 -8.40 11.02 -9.06
C VAL A 46 -8.12 11.29 -10.55
N THR A 47 -9.09 11.86 -11.27
CA THR A 47 -8.93 12.23 -12.68
C THR A 47 -7.84 13.27 -12.90
N ASP A 48 -7.65 14.19 -11.96
CA ASP A 48 -6.62 15.23 -12.07
C ASP A 48 -5.19 14.64 -11.95
N GLN A 49 -5.05 13.51 -11.26
CA GLN A 49 -3.77 12.84 -11.05
C GLN A 49 -3.32 12.01 -12.26
N ILE A 50 -4.21 11.76 -13.21
CA ILE A 50 -3.95 10.93 -14.39
C ILE A 50 -4.03 11.71 -15.70
N LEU A 51 -4.10 13.05 -15.64
CA LEU A 51 -3.98 13.90 -16.82
C LEU A 51 -2.60 13.75 -17.48
N VAL A 52 -2.58 13.63 -18.78
CA VAL A 52 -1.36 13.70 -19.58
C VAL A 52 -1.53 14.81 -20.61
N ASN A 53 -0.70 15.86 -20.52
CA ASN A 53 -0.82 17.07 -21.36
C ASN A 53 -2.25 17.65 -21.34
N ASP A 54 -2.82 17.79 -20.13
CA ASP A 54 -4.16 18.32 -19.88
C ASP A 54 -5.32 17.51 -20.50
N SER A 55 -5.08 16.26 -20.91
CA SER A 55 -6.09 15.36 -21.48
C SER A 55 -6.22 14.07 -20.71
N LEU A 56 -7.44 13.52 -20.66
CA LEU A 56 -7.75 12.22 -20.10
C LEU A 56 -7.77 11.13 -21.18
N TYR A 57 -7.06 10.04 -20.94
CA TYR A 57 -7.04 8.85 -21.82
C TYR A 57 -7.60 7.60 -21.15
N MET A 58 -7.99 7.71 -19.87
CA MET A 58 -8.71 6.66 -19.14
C MET A 58 -9.63 7.29 -18.08
N LEU A 59 -10.61 6.50 -17.62
CA LEU A 59 -11.40 6.82 -16.43
C LEU A 59 -11.11 5.80 -15.34
N PRO A 60 -10.93 6.24 -14.08
CA PRO A 60 -10.74 5.31 -12.97
C PRO A 60 -12.05 4.58 -12.66
N PHE A 61 -11.99 3.27 -12.45
CA PHE A 61 -13.16 2.47 -12.06
C PHE A 61 -13.07 1.95 -10.63
N ARG A 62 -11.88 2.01 -10.02
CA ARG A 62 -11.63 1.72 -8.60
C ARG A 62 -10.40 2.46 -8.12
N SER A 63 -10.31 2.63 -6.80
CA SER A 63 -9.10 3.09 -6.13
C SER A 63 -8.79 2.17 -4.97
N ASP A 64 -7.52 2.05 -4.64
CA ASP A 64 -7.05 1.33 -3.46
C ASP A 64 -6.55 2.34 -2.42
N ILE A 65 -6.70 2.00 -1.15
CA ILE A 65 -6.15 2.75 -0.02
C ILE A 65 -5.21 1.86 0.77
N TRP A 66 -4.17 2.45 1.34
CA TRP A 66 -3.30 1.76 2.28
C TRP A 66 -3.75 2.06 3.71
N VAL A 67 -3.94 1.00 4.49
CA VAL A 67 -4.41 1.08 5.88
C VAL A 67 -3.69 0.05 6.73
N ILE A 68 -3.76 0.21 8.04
CA ILE A 68 -3.34 -0.81 8.99
C ILE A 68 -4.49 -1.80 9.17
N PHE A 69 -4.32 -3.01 8.66
CA PHE A 69 -5.14 -4.16 9.03
C PHE A 69 -4.68 -4.65 10.39
N TYR A 70 -5.62 -5.02 11.28
CA TYR A 70 -5.29 -5.63 12.56
C TYR A 70 -6.20 -6.81 12.88
N ASN A 71 -5.66 -7.79 13.61
CA ASN A 71 -6.36 -8.99 14.01
C ASN A 71 -6.96 -8.80 15.39
N LYS A 72 -8.27 -8.63 15.47
CA LYS A 72 -8.99 -8.40 16.74
C LYS A 72 -8.78 -9.52 17.75
N ASP A 73 -8.78 -10.78 17.30
CA ASP A 73 -8.63 -11.94 18.19
C ASP A 73 -7.27 -11.91 18.90
N VAL A 74 -6.22 -11.45 18.22
CA VAL A 74 -4.89 -11.28 18.82
C VAL A 74 -4.91 -10.18 19.89
N PHE A 75 -5.52 -9.02 19.57
CA PHE A 75 -5.63 -7.91 20.52
C PHE A 75 -6.47 -8.28 21.74
N ASP A 76 -7.60 -8.93 21.53
CA ASP A 76 -8.48 -9.39 22.61
C ASP A 76 -7.78 -10.42 23.52
N ALA A 77 -7.04 -11.36 22.94
CA ALA A 77 -6.27 -12.36 23.69
C ALA A 77 -5.15 -11.73 24.53
N LYS A 78 -4.59 -10.61 24.08
CA LYS A 78 -3.56 -9.85 24.81
C LYS A 78 -4.15 -8.81 25.77
N GLY A 79 -5.45 -8.54 25.72
CA GLY A 79 -6.11 -7.51 26.52
C GLY A 79 -5.64 -6.09 26.19
N LEU A 80 -5.30 -5.85 24.92
CA LEU A 80 -4.82 -4.57 24.42
C LEU A 80 -5.91 -3.83 23.67
N ASP A 81 -5.89 -2.50 23.76
CA ASP A 81 -6.77 -1.64 22.97
C ASP A 81 -6.44 -1.75 21.47
N TYR A 82 -7.47 -1.64 20.64
CA TYR A 82 -7.29 -1.64 19.18
C TYR A 82 -6.57 -0.38 18.69
N PRO A 83 -5.85 -0.47 17.55
CA PRO A 83 -5.22 0.70 16.93
C PRO A 83 -6.22 1.82 16.68
N SER A 84 -5.85 3.05 17.02
CA SER A 84 -6.68 4.23 16.72
C SER A 84 -6.40 4.73 15.29
N ASN A 85 -7.32 5.55 14.76
CA ASN A 85 -7.11 6.20 13.46
C ASN A 85 -6.02 7.29 13.49
N ASP A 86 -5.65 7.76 14.67
CA ASP A 86 -4.65 8.82 14.87
C ASP A 86 -3.32 8.25 15.39
N MET A 87 -3.13 6.92 15.29
CA MET A 87 -1.93 6.22 15.77
C MET A 87 -0.67 6.73 15.05
N THR A 88 0.34 7.12 15.83
CA THR A 88 1.66 7.50 15.33
C THR A 88 2.52 6.26 15.04
N PHE A 89 3.69 6.46 14.39
CA PHE A 89 4.63 5.37 14.13
C PHE A 89 5.26 4.82 15.40
N GLU A 90 5.54 5.68 16.35
CA GLU A 90 6.05 5.30 17.66
C GLU A 90 5.04 4.44 18.42
N GLU A 91 3.75 4.79 18.34
CA GLU A 91 2.67 4.00 18.93
C GLU A 91 2.47 2.68 18.19
N TYR A 92 2.61 2.66 16.86
CA TYR A 92 2.59 1.44 16.07
C TYR A 92 3.72 0.47 16.47
N ASP A 93 4.97 0.97 16.58
CA ASP A 93 6.11 0.14 17.01
C ASP A 93 5.92 -0.38 18.45
N ALA A 94 5.50 0.50 19.38
CA ALA A 94 5.25 0.13 20.75
C ALA A 94 4.17 -0.95 20.87
N LEU A 95 3.09 -0.82 20.09
CA LEU A 95 1.98 -1.76 20.07
C LEU A 95 2.40 -3.11 19.46
N ALA A 96 3.17 -3.10 18.38
CA ALA A 96 3.72 -4.31 17.78
C ALA A 96 4.60 -5.07 18.77
N ARG A 97 5.47 -4.37 19.51
CA ARG A 97 6.34 -4.95 20.54
C ARG A 97 5.55 -5.50 21.73
N ALA A 98 4.52 -4.80 22.17
CA ALA A 98 3.67 -5.27 23.27
C ALA A 98 2.93 -6.58 22.94
N ILE A 99 2.59 -6.79 21.68
CA ILE A 99 1.90 -8.01 21.20
C ILE A 99 2.86 -9.17 21.05
N ALA A 100 4.03 -8.95 20.49
CA ALA A 100 5.05 -9.97 20.24
C ALA A 100 5.80 -10.41 21.50
N ASP A 101 5.48 -9.86 22.67
CA ASP A 101 6.08 -10.27 23.93
C ASP A 101 5.75 -11.75 24.22
N ASP A 102 6.80 -12.56 24.43
CA ASP A 102 6.81 -14.03 24.56
C ASP A 102 5.99 -14.62 25.73
N SER A 103 5.30 -13.78 26.50
CA SER A 103 4.55 -14.19 27.70
C SER A 103 3.49 -15.25 27.45
N PHE A 104 3.13 -15.56 26.20
CA PHE A 104 2.02 -16.43 25.83
C PHE A 104 2.39 -17.68 25.01
N GLY A 105 3.68 -17.91 24.73
CA GLY A 105 4.15 -19.17 24.14
C GLY A 105 3.62 -19.51 22.75
N SER A 106 3.10 -18.53 22.01
CA SER A 106 2.71 -18.67 20.61
C SER A 106 3.51 -17.70 19.75
N GLU A 107 3.95 -18.15 18.59
CA GLU A 107 4.63 -17.33 17.59
C GLU A 107 3.66 -16.31 17.00
N VAL A 108 3.30 -15.28 17.77
CA VAL A 108 2.50 -14.15 17.29
C VAL A 108 3.42 -12.99 16.99
N TYR A 109 3.42 -12.57 15.73
CA TYR A 109 4.13 -11.38 15.28
C TYR A 109 3.28 -10.13 15.51
N GLY A 110 3.90 -9.09 16.06
CA GLY A 110 3.22 -7.81 16.29
C GLY A 110 2.94 -7.06 15.00
N SER A 111 3.79 -7.25 14.00
CA SER A 111 3.65 -6.61 12.69
C SER A 111 4.05 -7.54 11.55
N HIS A 112 3.68 -7.16 10.31
CA HIS A 112 4.14 -7.83 9.09
C HIS A 112 4.40 -6.81 7.99
N TYR A 113 5.55 -6.95 7.33
CA TYR A 113 5.95 -6.14 6.18
C TYR A 113 6.14 -7.05 4.96
N HIS A 114 5.26 -6.89 3.98
CA HIS A 114 5.42 -7.63 2.74
C HIS A 114 6.70 -7.21 1.98
N THR A 115 7.19 -8.08 1.11
CA THR A 115 8.47 -7.89 0.39
C THR A 115 8.46 -6.78 -0.68
N TRP A 116 7.38 -6.04 -0.81
CA TRP A 116 7.32 -4.84 -1.66
C TRP A 116 7.94 -3.64 -0.96
N ASN A 117 8.72 -2.86 -1.72
CA ASN A 117 9.32 -1.63 -1.18
C ASN A 117 8.27 -0.68 -0.58
N SER A 118 7.07 -0.63 -1.18
CA SER A 118 5.96 0.18 -0.70
C SER A 118 5.51 -0.15 0.72
N ALA A 119 5.70 -1.37 1.19
CA ALA A 119 5.31 -1.76 2.56
C ALA A 119 6.00 -0.93 3.64
N VAL A 120 7.20 -0.41 3.37
CA VAL A 120 7.96 0.45 4.29
C VAL A 120 8.00 1.89 3.78
N GLN A 121 8.23 2.10 2.48
CA GLN A 121 8.38 3.44 1.90
C GLN A 121 7.15 4.33 2.08
N LEU A 122 5.96 3.73 2.03
CA LEU A 122 4.72 4.49 2.19
C LEU A 122 4.57 5.13 3.57
N PHE A 123 5.18 4.60 4.61
CA PHE A 123 5.20 5.25 5.91
C PHE A 123 5.83 6.65 5.84
N GLY A 124 6.91 6.81 5.07
CA GLY A 124 7.56 8.09 4.90
C GLY A 124 6.90 9.04 3.89
N ILE A 125 6.12 8.50 2.94
CA ILE A 125 5.52 9.28 1.84
C ILE A 125 4.11 9.74 2.19
N LEU A 126 3.35 8.94 2.95
CA LEU A 126 1.97 9.26 3.31
C LEU A 126 1.84 10.39 4.34
N ASP A 127 2.95 10.99 4.79
CA ASP A 127 2.95 12.19 5.62
C ASP A 127 2.49 13.45 4.86
N GLY A 128 2.31 13.35 3.55
CA GLY A 128 1.90 14.46 2.68
C GLY A 128 2.97 15.55 2.46
N LYS A 129 4.21 15.32 2.91
CA LYS A 129 5.31 16.29 2.81
C LYS A 129 6.43 15.80 1.90
N HIS A 130 6.64 14.48 1.86
CA HIS A 130 7.73 13.84 1.14
C HIS A 130 7.23 13.07 -0.08
N SER A 131 8.12 12.87 -1.05
CA SER A 131 7.83 12.22 -2.31
C SER A 131 9.00 11.34 -2.75
N VAL A 132 8.73 10.32 -3.55
CA VAL A 132 9.78 9.55 -4.24
C VAL A 132 10.57 10.37 -5.27
N LEU A 133 10.12 11.59 -5.57
CA LEU A 133 10.83 12.55 -6.43
C LEU A 133 11.79 13.46 -5.66
N ASP A 134 11.83 13.37 -4.34
CA ASP A 134 12.75 14.14 -3.52
C ASP A 134 14.21 13.74 -3.83
N LYS A 135 15.13 14.70 -3.70
CA LYS A 135 16.56 14.45 -3.95
C LYS A 135 17.27 13.79 -2.77
N ASN A 136 16.67 13.86 -1.59
CA ASN A 136 17.17 13.28 -0.34
C ASN A 136 16.09 12.39 0.26
N TYR A 137 16.47 11.18 0.64
CA TYR A 137 15.59 10.16 1.21
C TYR A 137 15.85 9.88 2.69
N ASP A 138 16.57 10.78 3.40
CA ASP A 138 16.85 10.62 4.84
C ASP A 138 15.58 10.49 5.67
N PHE A 139 14.46 11.04 5.20
CA PHE A 139 13.15 10.89 5.83
C PHE A 139 12.65 9.44 5.89
N MET A 140 13.18 8.54 5.08
CA MET A 140 12.83 7.11 5.10
C MET A 140 13.63 6.32 6.16
N ILE A 141 14.77 6.85 6.62
CA ILE A 141 15.68 6.14 7.54
C ILE A 141 14.98 5.68 8.82
N PRO A 142 14.17 6.50 9.52
CA PRO A 142 13.49 6.06 10.74
C PRO A 142 12.61 4.83 10.54
N TYR A 143 11.87 4.77 9.42
CA TYR A 143 10.95 3.67 9.13
C TYR A 143 11.68 2.38 8.80
N TYR A 144 12.75 2.44 8.01
CA TYR A 144 13.60 1.26 7.76
C TYR A 144 14.30 0.78 9.02
N ASN A 145 14.80 1.70 9.87
CA ASN A 145 15.42 1.33 11.14
C ASN A 145 14.41 0.66 12.08
N MET A 146 13.16 1.14 12.12
CA MET A 146 12.10 0.51 12.90
C MET A 146 11.86 -0.93 12.44
N VAL A 147 11.71 -1.15 11.13
CA VAL A 147 11.46 -2.49 10.58
C VAL A 147 12.64 -3.42 10.84
N LEU A 148 13.87 -2.98 10.60
CA LEU A 148 15.09 -3.76 10.86
C LEU A 148 15.23 -4.12 12.36
N ALA A 149 14.94 -3.17 13.26
CA ALA A 149 14.93 -3.44 14.68
C ALA A 149 13.84 -4.46 15.07
N GLN A 150 12.65 -4.37 14.47
CA GLN A 150 11.58 -5.34 14.69
C GLN A 150 11.95 -6.74 14.16
N GLU A 151 12.64 -6.83 13.01
CA GLU A 151 13.18 -8.11 12.50
C GLU A 151 14.24 -8.72 13.44
N ASP A 152 15.16 -7.89 13.96
CA ASP A 152 16.22 -8.35 14.86
C ASP A 152 15.67 -8.81 16.23
N ASP A 153 14.64 -8.13 16.72
CA ASP A 153 13.97 -8.43 17.99
C ASP A 153 12.91 -9.56 17.87
N GLY A 154 12.65 -10.08 16.65
CA GLY A 154 11.64 -11.12 16.43
C GLY A 154 10.18 -10.63 16.50
N ILE A 155 9.96 -9.32 16.41
CA ILE A 155 8.62 -8.71 16.45
C ILE A 155 7.87 -8.94 15.14
N CYS A 156 8.58 -9.08 14.04
CA CYS A 156 8.05 -9.45 12.73
C CYS A 156 8.93 -10.51 12.06
N MET A 157 8.39 -11.13 11.02
CA MET A 157 9.15 -12.07 10.17
C MET A 157 10.26 -11.33 9.42
N LYS A 158 11.41 -11.95 9.29
CA LYS A 158 12.54 -11.39 8.54
C LYS A 158 12.26 -11.36 7.04
N TYR A 159 12.64 -10.29 6.37
CA TYR A 159 12.50 -10.13 4.91
C TYR A 159 13.06 -11.32 4.11
N PRO A 160 14.28 -11.86 4.40
CA PRO A 160 14.81 -13.00 3.66
C PRO A 160 13.94 -14.25 3.75
N ASP A 161 13.31 -14.50 4.90
CA ASP A 161 12.48 -15.67 5.13
C ASP A 161 11.18 -15.56 4.32
N ILE A 162 10.48 -14.42 4.41
CA ILE A 162 9.28 -14.12 3.61
C ILE A 162 9.57 -14.28 2.12
N LYS A 163 10.75 -13.77 1.68
CA LYS A 163 11.16 -13.81 0.27
C LYS A 163 11.46 -15.23 -0.21
N THR A 164 12.13 -16.02 0.62
CA THR A 164 12.53 -17.41 0.29
C THR A 164 11.31 -18.33 0.26
N GLU A 165 10.39 -18.16 1.18
CA GLU A 165 9.14 -18.93 1.24
C GLU A 165 8.12 -18.50 0.18
N GLY A 166 8.30 -17.34 -0.44
CA GLY A 166 7.32 -16.76 -1.36
C GLY A 166 6.01 -16.43 -0.67
N LEU A 167 6.07 -16.12 0.63
CA LEU A 167 4.89 -15.89 1.45
C LEU A 167 4.15 -14.62 1.01
N HIS A 168 2.92 -14.81 0.54
CA HIS A 168 2.06 -13.70 0.15
C HIS A 168 1.43 -13.06 1.40
N TYR A 169 1.31 -11.73 1.41
CA TYR A 169 0.79 -10.99 2.56
C TYR A 169 -0.58 -11.49 3.05
N SER A 170 -1.48 -11.86 2.13
CA SER A 170 -2.79 -12.37 2.51
C SER A 170 -2.71 -13.72 3.24
N ALA A 171 -1.83 -14.62 2.78
CA ALA A 171 -1.59 -15.89 3.45
C ALA A 171 -0.95 -15.67 4.83
N ALA A 172 0.01 -14.75 4.92
CA ALA A 172 0.62 -14.36 6.18
C ALA A 172 -0.42 -13.84 7.18
N PHE A 173 -1.27 -12.91 6.79
CA PHE A 173 -2.26 -12.34 7.70
C PHE A 173 -3.38 -13.32 8.07
N THR A 174 -3.85 -14.14 7.13
CA THR A 174 -4.92 -15.12 7.38
C THR A 174 -4.44 -16.35 8.18
N SER A 175 -3.14 -16.51 8.41
CA SER A 175 -2.62 -17.53 9.33
C SER A 175 -3.09 -17.32 10.78
N GLY A 176 -3.49 -16.07 11.12
CA GLY A 176 -4.02 -15.71 12.44
C GLY A 176 -2.94 -15.33 13.45
N ASN A 177 -1.66 -15.44 13.11
CA ASN A 177 -0.54 -15.15 14.02
C ASN A 177 0.15 -13.79 13.75
N ILE A 178 -0.46 -12.92 12.94
CA ILE A 178 0.01 -11.55 12.71
C ILE A 178 -1.01 -10.58 13.28
N ALA A 179 -0.55 -9.67 14.13
CA ALA A 179 -1.42 -8.71 14.78
C ALA A 179 -1.75 -7.50 13.91
N MET A 180 -0.75 -6.93 13.22
CA MET A 180 -0.93 -5.74 12.40
C MET A 180 -0.19 -5.86 11.06
N MET A 181 -0.76 -5.26 10.02
CA MET A 181 -0.14 -5.23 8.68
C MET A 181 -0.56 -3.96 7.92
N ASN A 182 0.42 -3.20 7.43
CA ASN A 182 0.18 -2.10 6.52
C ASN A 182 0.08 -2.62 5.08
N MET A 183 -1.10 -2.48 4.46
CA MET A 183 -1.36 -3.00 3.12
C MET A 183 -2.50 -2.24 2.43
N GLY A 184 -2.51 -2.29 1.08
CA GLY A 184 -3.59 -1.78 0.25
C GLY A 184 -4.67 -2.82 -0.03
#